data_124606fbce3a12e66603fa2cac8f578c
#
_entry.id   124606fbce3a12e66603fa2cac8f578c
#
_cell.length_a   1.000
_cell.length_b   1.000
_cell.length_c   1.000
_cell.angle_alpha   90.00
_cell.angle_beta   90.00
_cell.angle_gamma   90.00
#
_symmetry.space_group_name_H-M   'P 1'
#
loop_
_entity.id
_entity.type
_entity.pdbx_description
1 polymer ?
#
loop_
_entity_poly.entity_id
_entity_poly.type
_entity_poly.pdbx_seq_one_letter_code
_entity_poly.pdbx_strand_id
1 'polypeptide(L)'
;MPTRIAIMARELTPFEHLILCLLCEGKTNSAIARETSHTEKVVENTIARSAKAFNIKPDTDTNIRVLLALGYRAHYGDAAVDRIKAACSHFEVGEGGQLVCNHESH
;
A
#
# COMPACT_ATOMS: atom_id res chain seq x y z
N MET A 1 -24.71 9.66 -7.47
CA MET A 1 -23.83 9.55 -6.40
C MET A 1 -22.58 8.83 -6.78
N PRO A 2 -21.55 9.28 -6.36
CA PRO A 2 -20.33 8.63 -6.68
C PRO A 2 -20.30 7.25 -6.08
N THR A 3 -19.81 6.37 -6.83
CA THR A 3 -19.63 5.04 -6.35
C THR A 3 -18.51 5.00 -5.36
N ARG A 4 -18.71 4.35 -4.26
CA ARG A 4 -17.66 4.18 -3.33
C ARG A 4 -16.80 3.10 -3.82
N ILE A 5 -15.59 3.46 -4.14
CA ILE A 5 -14.67 2.50 -4.61
C ILE A 5 -14.25 1.59 -3.54
N ALA A 6 -14.03 2.11 -2.40
CA ALA A 6 -13.57 1.31 -1.30
C ALA A 6 -14.31 1.67 -0.04
N ILE A 7 -15.11 0.75 0.44
CA ILE A 7 -15.75 0.90 1.73
C ILE A 7 -15.01 -0.02 2.64
N MET A 8 -14.28 0.54 3.55
CA MET A 8 -13.44 -0.25 4.42
C MET A 8 -14.26 -0.99 5.44
N ALA A 9 -14.01 -2.28 5.59
CA ALA A 9 -14.62 -3.06 6.63
C ALA A 9 -13.94 -2.83 7.96
N ARG A 10 -12.72 -2.36 7.94
CA ARG A 10 -11.96 -2.05 9.14
C ARG A 10 -10.80 -1.16 8.77
N GLU A 11 -10.19 -0.55 9.77
CA GLU A 11 -8.99 0.23 9.52
C GLU A 11 -7.83 -0.68 9.21
N LEU A 12 -6.88 -0.17 8.47
CA LEU A 12 -5.68 -0.90 8.17
C LEU A 12 -4.67 -0.74 9.30
N THR A 13 -3.90 -1.76 9.56
CA THR A 13 -2.83 -1.68 10.54
C THR A 13 -1.67 -0.90 9.92
N PRO A 14 -0.75 -0.37 10.73
CA PRO A 14 0.42 0.32 10.18
C PRO A 14 1.23 -0.53 9.23
N PHE A 15 1.36 -1.82 9.50
CA PHE A 15 2.10 -2.72 8.62
C PHE A 15 1.38 -2.87 7.28
N GLU A 16 0.06 -2.96 7.31
CA GLU A 16 -0.71 -3.03 6.07
C GLU A 16 -0.54 -1.77 5.25
N HIS A 17 -0.55 -0.60 5.91
CA HIS A 17 -0.30 0.66 5.21
C HIS A 17 1.06 0.63 4.51
N LEU A 18 2.08 0.15 5.20
CA LEU A 18 3.42 0.10 4.63
C LEU A 18 3.45 -0.81 3.40
N ILE A 19 2.88 -1.99 3.53
CA ILE A 19 2.87 -2.95 2.43
C ILE A 19 2.13 -2.38 1.22
N LEU A 20 0.98 -1.73 1.47
CA LEU A 20 0.19 -1.19 0.38
C LEU A 20 0.86 0.01 -0.28
N CYS A 21 1.60 0.79 0.48
CA CYS A 21 2.37 1.87 -0.12
C CYS A 21 3.41 1.33 -1.08
N LEU A 22 4.11 0.27 -0.68
CA LEU A 22 5.11 -0.33 -1.55
C LEU A 22 4.46 -1.00 -2.76
N LEU A 23 3.27 -1.56 -2.55
CA LEU A 23 2.51 -2.12 -3.64
C LEU A 23 2.17 -1.05 -4.67
N CYS A 24 1.76 0.13 -4.20
CA CYS A 24 1.41 1.24 -5.08
C CYS A 24 2.60 1.76 -5.86
N GLU A 25 3.81 1.48 -5.40
CA GLU A 25 5.01 1.84 -6.13
C GLU A 25 5.33 0.81 -7.22
N GLY A 26 4.52 -0.22 -7.33
CA GLY A 26 4.73 -1.24 -8.35
C GLY A 26 5.70 -2.33 -7.96
N LYS A 27 6.05 -2.42 -6.67
CA LYS A 27 7.02 -3.41 -6.25
C LYS A 27 6.44 -4.80 -6.21
N THR A 28 7.26 -5.79 -6.51
CA THR A 28 6.83 -7.19 -6.44
C THR A 28 6.79 -7.64 -4.99
N ASN A 29 6.12 -8.76 -4.73
CA ASN A 29 6.10 -9.30 -3.38
C ASN A 29 7.51 -9.62 -2.88
N SER A 30 8.37 -10.09 -3.77
CA SER A 30 9.74 -10.38 -3.42
C SER A 30 10.47 -9.11 -2.98
N ALA A 31 10.30 -8.01 -3.71
CA ALA A 31 10.94 -6.76 -3.37
C ALA A 31 10.39 -6.21 -2.05
N ILE A 32 9.06 -6.28 -1.87
CA ILE A 32 8.46 -5.81 -0.64
C ILE A 32 8.97 -6.61 0.55
N ALA A 33 9.05 -7.93 0.40
CA ALA A 33 9.53 -8.79 1.46
C ALA A 33 10.95 -8.42 1.85
N ARG A 34 11.78 -8.16 0.85
CA ARG A 34 13.17 -7.78 1.09
C ARG A 34 13.26 -6.46 1.82
N GLU A 35 12.49 -5.47 1.38
CA GLU A 35 12.53 -4.14 1.98
C GLU A 35 11.96 -4.10 3.38
N THR A 36 11.02 -4.96 3.69
CA THR A 36 10.41 -4.97 5.02
C THR A 36 11.01 -6.03 5.94
N SER A 37 11.99 -6.77 5.45
CA SER A 37 12.63 -7.84 6.21
C SER A 37 11.63 -8.90 6.64
N HIS A 38 10.74 -9.25 5.73
CA HIS A 38 9.76 -10.30 5.98
C HIS A 38 9.81 -11.30 4.84
N THR A 39 9.04 -12.38 4.96
CA THR A 39 8.99 -13.38 3.90
C THR A 39 7.94 -12.98 2.88
N GLU A 40 8.03 -13.55 1.69
CA GLU A 40 7.00 -13.31 0.69
C GLU A 40 5.66 -13.83 1.16
N LYS A 41 5.65 -14.89 1.96
CA LYS A 41 4.40 -15.43 2.48
C LYS A 41 3.70 -14.42 3.39
N VAL A 42 4.45 -13.72 4.21
CA VAL A 42 3.89 -12.68 5.07
C VAL A 42 3.33 -11.56 4.21
N VAL A 43 4.04 -11.16 3.15
CA VAL A 43 3.57 -10.13 2.25
C VAL A 43 2.28 -10.56 1.56
N GLU A 44 2.24 -11.79 1.04
CA GLU A 44 1.05 -12.31 0.40
C GLU A 44 -0.14 -12.33 1.33
N ASN A 45 0.07 -12.79 2.57
CA ASN A 45 -1.00 -12.85 3.55
C ASN A 45 -1.49 -11.46 3.92
N THR A 46 -0.58 -10.50 4.01
CA THR A 46 -0.93 -9.13 4.33
C THR A 46 -1.76 -8.51 3.21
N ILE A 47 -1.37 -8.75 1.97
CA ILE A 47 -2.11 -8.27 0.82
C ILE A 47 -3.51 -8.89 0.80
N ALA A 48 -3.62 -10.18 1.08
CA ALA A 48 -4.93 -10.84 1.09
C ALA A 48 -5.84 -10.27 2.18
N ARG A 49 -5.28 -10.03 3.37
CA ARG A 49 -6.06 -9.45 4.46
C ARG A 49 -6.47 -8.02 4.14
N SER A 50 -5.58 -7.27 3.50
CA SER A 50 -5.89 -5.90 3.13
C SER A 50 -6.99 -5.86 2.07
N ALA A 51 -6.98 -6.79 1.14
CA ALA A 51 -8.02 -6.87 0.13
C ALA A 51 -9.38 -7.09 0.79
N LYS A 52 -9.43 -7.91 1.82
CA LYS A 52 -10.68 -8.12 2.55
C LYS A 52 -11.13 -6.84 3.25
N ALA A 53 -10.19 -6.07 3.77
CA ALA A 53 -10.53 -4.82 4.42
C ALA A 53 -11.17 -3.84 3.45
N PHE A 54 -10.82 -3.94 2.16
CA PHE A 54 -11.43 -3.10 1.12
C PHE A 54 -12.60 -3.78 0.43
N ASN A 55 -13.01 -4.94 0.94
CA ASN A 55 -14.12 -5.70 0.34
C ASN A 55 -13.84 -6.13 -1.10
N ILE A 56 -12.59 -6.36 -1.42
CA ILE A 56 -12.21 -6.85 -2.72
C ILE A 56 -12.20 -8.36 -2.66
N LYS A 57 -12.95 -8.99 -3.56
CA LYS A 57 -13.05 -10.43 -3.58
C LYS A 57 -12.24 -11.02 -4.71
N PRO A 58 -11.67 -12.18 -4.51
CA PRO A 58 -10.92 -12.85 -5.57
C PRO A 58 -11.80 -13.11 -6.78
N ASP A 59 -11.22 -12.93 -7.96
CA ASP A 59 -11.95 -13.12 -9.18
C ASP A 59 -10.92 -13.48 -10.24
N THR A 60 -11.23 -14.44 -11.09
CA THR A 60 -10.27 -14.87 -12.11
C THR A 60 -10.06 -13.81 -13.17
N ASP A 61 -11.01 -12.88 -13.30
CA ASP A 61 -10.91 -11.84 -14.32
C ASP A 61 -10.33 -10.54 -13.82
N THR A 62 -9.99 -10.44 -12.55
CA THR A 62 -9.47 -9.21 -12.00
C THR A 62 -8.17 -9.44 -11.27
N ASN A 63 -7.35 -8.43 -11.26
CA ASN A 63 -6.06 -8.50 -10.59
C ASN A 63 -6.20 -7.81 -9.23
N ILE A 64 -6.11 -8.59 -8.17
CA ILE A 64 -6.29 -8.08 -6.83
C ILE A 64 -5.27 -7.01 -6.50
N ARG A 65 -4.03 -7.16 -6.94
CA ARG A 65 -2.99 -6.17 -6.65
C ARG A 65 -3.35 -4.82 -7.25
N VAL A 66 -3.86 -4.82 -8.47
CA VAL A 66 -4.23 -3.56 -9.14
C VAL A 66 -5.43 -2.94 -8.45
N LEU A 67 -6.46 -3.75 -8.15
CA LEU A 67 -7.64 -3.23 -7.48
C LEU A 67 -7.30 -2.70 -6.10
N LEU A 68 -6.42 -3.38 -5.38
CA LEU A 68 -6.04 -2.97 -4.04
C LEU A 68 -5.25 -1.66 -4.10
N ALA A 69 -4.35 -1.51 -5.06
CA ALA A 69 -3.60 -0.28 -5.22
C ALA A 69 -4.53 0.88 -5.54
N LEU A 70 -5.48 0.66 -6.45
CA LEU A 70 -6.44 1.69 -6.80
C LEU A 70 -7.32 2.05 -5.61
N GLY A 71 -7.79 1.05 -4.88
CA GLY A 71 -8.64 1.27 -3.71
C GLY A 71 -7.89 2.01 -2.62
N TYR A 72 -6.66 1.64 -2.37
CA TYR A 72 -5.84 2.27 -1.35
C TYR A 72 -5.64 3.74 -1.69
N ARG A 73 -5.27 4.03 -2.93
CA ARG A 73 -5.06 5.41 -3.34
C ARG A 73 -6.36 6.21 -3.34
N ALA A 74 -7.46 5.59 -3.75
CA ALA A 74 -8.74 6.28 -3.76
C ALA A 74 -9.21 6.61 -2.35
N HIS A 75 -8.97 5.70 -1.41
CA HIS A 75 -9.46 5.89 -0.04
C HIS A 75 -8.56 6.81 0.77
N TYR A 76 -7.26 6.65 0.65
CA TYR A 76 -6.34 7.43 1.46
C TYR A 76 -5.78 8.66 0.73
N GLY A 77 -5.57 8.54 -0.57
CA GLY A 77 -5.09 9.69 -1.33
C GLY A 77 -3.87 10.32 -0.70
N ASP A 78 -3.97 11.62 -0.45
CA ASP A 78 -2.87 12.34 0.17
C ASP A 78 -2.65 11.91 1.61
N ALA A 79 -3.66 11.35 2.24
CA ALA A 79 -3.51 10.88 3.60
C ALA A 79 -2.55 9.70 3.69
N ALA A 80 -2.44 8.91 2.64
CA ALA A 80 -1.48 7.81 2.64
C ALA A 80 -0.06 8.37 2.69
N VAL A 81 0.17 9.46 1.95
CA VAL A 81 1.45 10.12 1.95
C VAL A 81 1.75 10.69 3.31
N ASP A 82 0.76 11.32 3.93
CA ASP A 82 0.95 11.91 5.24
C ASP A 82 1.26 10.87 6.30
N ARG A 83 0.66 9.69 6.21
CA ARG A 83 0.96 8.65 7.16
C ARG A 83 2.39 8.18 7.04
N ILE A 84 2.88 8.09 5.81
CA ILE A 84 4.26 7.73 5.60
C ILE A 84 5.18 8.80 6.13
N LYS A 85 4.83 10.07 5.91
CA LYS A 85 5.62 11.16 6.42
C LYS A 85 5.67 11.18 7.94
N ALA A 86 4.58 10.80 8.57
CA ALA A 86 4.55 10.74 10.01
C ALA A 86 5.49 9.65 10.52
N ALA A 87 5.63 8.57 9.75
CA ALA A 87 6.53 7.51 10.15
C ALA A 87 7.97 7.83 9.78
N CYS A 88 8.18 8.73 8.84
CA CYS A 88 9.50 9.06 8.38
C CYS A 88 9.56 10.54 8.03
N SER A 89 10.41 11.29 8.69
CA SER A 89 10.47 12.72 8.46
C SER A 89 11.43 13.10 7.34
N HIS A 90 11.93 12.13 6.61
CA HIS A 90 12.93 12.40 5.57
C HIS A 90 12.39 12.24 4.16
N PHE A 91 11.10 12.34 3.98
CA PHE A 91 10.54 12.26 2.66
C PHE A 91 10.78 13.53 1.87
N GLU A 92 11.08 13.37 0.59
CA GLU A 92 11.17 14.51 -0.29
C GLU A 92 10.61 14.08 -1.62
N VAL A 93 10.30 15.03 -2.46
CA VAL A 93 9.76 14.76 -3.77
C VAL A 93 10.93 14.59 -4.72
N GLY A 94 11.03 13.41 -5.30
CA GLY A 94 12.09 13.12 -6.25
C GLY A 94 11.69 13.52 -7.65
N GLU A 95 12.52 13.16 -8.60
CA GLU A 95 12.24 13.43 -9.99
C GLU A 95 11.00 12.67 -10.39
N GLY A 96 10.17 13.26 -11.19
CA GLY A 96 8.93 12.63 -11.58
C GLY A 96 7.82 12.80 -10.58
N GLY A 97 8.05 13.54 -9.53
CA GLY A 97 6.99 13.81 -8.56
C GLY A 97 6.76 12.72 -7.55
N GLN A 98 7.58 11.68 -7.54
CA GLN A 98 7.40 10.61 -6.59
C GLN A 98 7.96 10.98 -5.24
N LEU A 99 7.43 10.38 -4.19
CA LEU A 99 7.93 10.61 -2.86
C LEU A 99 9.04 9.63 -2.56
N VAL A 100 10.12 10.14 -2.07
CA VAL A 100 11.29 9.35 -1.77
C VAL A 100 11.65 9.55 -0.31
N CYS A 101 11.92 8.49 0.40
CA CYS A 101 12.39 8.59 1.77
C CYS A 101 13.91 8.73 1.73
N ASN A 102 14.36 9.88 2.22
CA ASN A 102 15.76 10.18 2.15
C ASN A 102 16.46 9.89 3.44
N HIS A 103 16.31 8.71 3.90
CA HIS A 103 16.91 8.32 5.16
C HIS A 103 18.29 7.83 4.91
N GLU A 104 19.25 8.65 4.82
CA GLU A 104 20.47 8.20 4.51
C GLU A 104 21.21 7.48 5.52
N SER A 105 20.85 7.59 6.70
CA SER A 105 21.54 6.96 7.76
C SER A 105 21.19 5.57 7.95
N HIS A 106 20.34 5.09 7.17
CA HIS A 106 19.96 3.78 7.48
C HIS A 106 20.47 2.78 6.55
#